data_0f13ad927df6563cdf6b0781d40e39e2
#
_entry.id   0f13ad927df6563cdf6b0781d40e39e2
#
_cell.length_a   1.000
_cell.length_b   1.000
_cell.length_c   1.000
_cell.angle_alpha   90.00
_cell.angle_beta   90.00
_cell.angle_gamma   90.00
#
_symmetry.space_group_name_H-M   'P 1'
#
loop_
_entity.id
_entity.type
_entity.pdbx_description
1 polymer ?
#
loop_
_entity_poly.entity_id
_entity_poly.type
_entity_poly.pdbx_seq_one_letter_code
_entity_poly.pdbx_strand_id
1 'polypeptide(L)'
;MAACLLYRVIRFAGIQVYRSSFTTCFLPARCVMSSPLKIDFVSDVSCPWCVVGLYGLTRALEILRDEVRAEISFQPFELNPKMGPEGQNITEHITEKYGSTPEQSQKNREMIRARGAELGFAFRTDANSRIYNTFDAHRLLHWAALEGLQLPLKEALFKAYFSDGGNPSDPVQLAQIAQSVGLDRQRAEAILASDEFANAVREEEQRWLSRGVNSVPTVVFNGQYAVTGGQPVETFVGAIRQIMSEAKGGTVS
;
A
#
# COMPACT_ATOMS: atom_id res chain seq x y z
N MET A 1 -17.35 11.70 21.25
CA MET A 1 -16.75 12.92 20.69
C MET A 1 -15.68 12.47 19.70
N ALA A 2 -15.98 12.52 18.41
CA ALA A 2 -15.06 12.13 17.35
C ALA A 2 -14.03 13.25 17.18
N ALA A 3 -12.77 12.98 17.54
CA ALA A 3 -11.67 13.89 17.25
C ALA A 3 -11.36 13.81 15.75
N CYS A 4 -11.78 14.85 15.02
CA CYS A 4 -11.42 15.02 13.61
C CYS A 4 -9.91 15.25 13.55
N LEU A 5 -9.16 14.26 13.07
CA LEU A 5 -7.72 14.39 12.81
C LEU A 5 -7.51 15.25 11.56
N LEU A 6 -7.20 16.51 11.77
CA LEU A 6 -6.78 17.40 10.68
C LEU A 6 -5.27 17.22 10.46
N TYR A 7 -4.89 16.74 9.28
CA TYR A 7 -3.49 16.71 8.84
C TYR A 7 -3.04 18.11 8.45
N ARG A 8 -1.89 18.56 8.96
CA ARG A 8 -1.28 19.82 8.53
C ARG A 8 -0.54 19.59 7.21
N VAL A 9 -0.89 20.37 6.18
CA VAL A 9 -0.28 20.27 4.85
C VAL A 9 1.10 20.92 4.86
N ILE A 10 2.13 20.14 4.52
CA ILE A 10 3.47 20.67 4.21
C ILE A 10 3.66 20.47 2.71
N ARG A 11 3.95 21.54 1.97
CA ARG A 11 4.22 21.50 0.53
C ARG A 11 5.70 21.29 0.28
N PHE A 12 6.06 20.20 -0.38
CA PHE A 12 7.39 19.97 -0.90
C PHE A 12 7.29 19.62 -2.38
N ALA A 13 7.94 20.42 -3.24
CA ALA A 13 8.00 20.22 -4.71
C ALA A 13 6.64 19.88 -5.37
N GLY A 14 5.54 20.52 -4.94
CA GLY A 14 4.20 20.30 -5.49
C GLY A 14 3.42 19.12 -4.87
N ILE A 15 3.97 18.44 -3.86
CA ILE A 15 3.37 17.31 -3.16
C ILE A 15 2.75 17.77 -1.84
N GLN A 16 1.55 17.26 -1.52
CA GLN A 16 0.92 17.52 -0.24
C GLN A 16 1.34 16.47 0.79
N VAL A 17 2.07 16.91 1.83
CA VAL A 17 2.38 16.11 3.02
C VAL A 17 1.52 16.62 4.17
N TYR A 18 0.78 15.72 4.84
CA TYR A 18 -0.18 16.08 5.89
C TYR A 18 0.36 15.71 7.27
N ARG A 19 0.24 16.62 8.26
CA ARG A 19 0.64 16.39 9.66
C ARG A 19 -0.56 16.42 10.60
N SER A 20 -0.70 15.43 11.47
CA SER A 20 -1.63 15.46 12.61
C SER A 20 -0.96 16.02 13.88
N SER A 21 -1.62 16.93 14.60
CA SER A 21 -1.07 17.53 15.82
C SER A 21 -1.52 16.75 17.06
N PHE A 22 -0.56 16.16 17.79
CA PHE A 22 -0.77 15.63 19.13
C PHE A 22 0.19 16.33 20.10
N THR A 23 -0.32 16.69 21.27
CA THR A 23 0.47 17.25 22.37
C THR A 23 1.09 16.10 23.17
N THR A 24 2.42 16.05 23.26
CA THR A 24 3.17 14.99 23.95
C THR A 24 3.75 15.48 25.27
N CYS A 25 3.64 14.65 26.31
CA CYS A 25 4.22 14.82 27.63
C CYS A 25 5.71 14.41 27.64
N PHE A 26 6.56 15.17 28.34
CA PHE A 26 8.03 15.04 28.38
C PHE A 26 8.53 13.90 29.29
N LEU A 27 9.56 13.16 28.85
CA LEU A 27 10.49 12.36 29.68
C LEU A 27 11.93 12.49 29.15
N PRO A 28 12.97 12.43 30.04
CA PRO A 28 14.32 12.88 29.72
C PRO A 28 15.19 11.89 28.96
N ALA A 29 16.18 12.41 28.24
CA ALA A 29 17.09 11.76 27.32
C ALA A 29 17.90 10.60 27.94
N ARG A 30 17.67 9.38 27.43
CA ARG A 30 18.61 8.25 27.41
C ARG A 30 19.06 8.03 25.98
N CYS A 31 20.30 7.58 25.79
CA CYS A 31 20.90 7.20 24.51
C CYS A 31 19.89 6.39 23.67
N VAL A 32 19.17 7.07 22.81
CA VAL A 32 18.02 6.52 22.07
C VAL A 32 18.59 5.89 20.81
N MET A 33 18.68 4.57 20.79
CA MET A 33 18.48 3.83 19.53
C MET A 33 17.19 4.40 18.96
N SER A 34 17.25 5.21 17.92
CA SER A 34 16.07 5.83 17.33
C SER A 34 15.09 4.74 16.95
N SER A 35 13.86 4.82 17.48
CA SER A 35 12.80 3.86 17.11
C SER A 35 12.69 3.82 15.60
N PRO A 36 12.45 2.64 15.01
CA PRO A 36 12.30 2.52 13.56
C PRO A 36 11.20 3.45 13.05
N LEU A 37 11.39 3.99 11.86
CA LEU A 37 10.37 4.75 11.15
C LEU A 37 9.22 3.80 10.81
N LYS A 38 8.05 4.00 11.43
CA LYS A 38 6.85 3.22 11.14
C LYS A 38 6.21 3.73 9.87
N ILE A 39 5.93 2.83 8.95
CA ILE A 39 5.34 3.13 7.64
C ILE A 39 4.09 2.27 7.47
N ASP A 40 2.92 2.92 7.46
CA ASP A 40 1.66 2.30 7.06
C ASP A 40 1.47 2.52 5.56
N PHE A 41 1.48 1.44 4.79
CA PHE A 41 1.30 1.47 3.34
C PHE A 41 -0.13 1.04 3.00
N VAL A 42 -1.04 2.02 2.89
CA VAL A 42 -2.45 1.77 2.53
C VAL A 42 -2.55 1.50 1.04
N SER A 43 -3.04 0.33 0.67
CA SER A 43 -2.95 -0.15 -0.72
C SER A 43 -3.97 -1.21 -1.07
N ASP A 44 -4.29 -1.31 -2.36
CA ASP A 44 -5.04 -2.43 -2.94
C ASP A 44 -4.12 -3.30 -3.80
N VAL A 45 -4.37 -4.61 -3.80
CA VAL A 45 -3.68 -5.60 -4.65
C VAL A 45 -3.93 -5.33 -6.14
N SER A 46 -5.09 -4.79 -6.50
CA SER A 46 -5.48 -4.47 -7.88
C SER A 46 -5.04 -3.07 -8.34
N CYS A 47 -4.32 -2.30 -7.52
CA CYS A 47 -3.87 -0.96 -7.86
C CYS A 47 -2.45 -0.95 -8.46
N PRO A 48 -2.25 -0.62 -9.74
CA PRO A 48 -0.92 -0.62 -10.34
C PRO A 48 -0.02 0.49 -9.78
N TRP A 49 -0.61 1.63 -9.35
CA TRP A 49 0.16 2.69 -8.68
C TRP A 49 0.64 2.27 -7.30
N CYS A 50 -0.01 1.27 -6.65
CA CYS A 50 0.49 0.68 -5.42
C CYS A 50 1.76 -0.13 -5.64
N VAL A 51 1.90 -0.80 -6.79
CA VAL A 51 3.17 -1.44 -7.18
C VAL A 51 4.27 -0.38 -7.33
N VAL A 52 4.03 0.64 -8.15
CA VAL A 52 4.99 1.74 -8.38
C VAL A 52 5.38 2.41 -7.05
N GLY A 53 4.39 2.68 -6.19
CA GLY A 53 4.63 3.29 -4.88
C GLY A 53 5.46 2.41 -3.94
N LEU A 54 5.18 1.10 -3.88
CA LEU A 54 5.93 0.17 -3.03
C LEU A 54 7.38 0.04 -3.49
N TYR A 55 7.61 -0.22 -4.78
CA TYR A 55 8.96 -0.36 -5.31
C TYR A 55 9.76 0.94 -5.22
N GLY A 56 9.10 2.09 -5.43
CA GLY A 56 9.72 3.41 -5.24
C GLY A 56 10.11 3.66 -3.77
N LEU A 57 9.22 3.33 -2.83
CA LEU A 57 9.50 3.42 -1.39
C LEU A 57 10.63 2.48 -0.97
N THR A 58 10.58 1.22 -1.40
CA THR A 58 11.62 0.23 -1.07
C THR A 58 12.97 0.70 -1.57
N ARG A 59 13.05 1.20 -2.81
CA ARG A 59 14.28 1.76 -3.36
C ARG A 59 14.79 2.97 -2.58
N ALA A 60 13.88 3.85 -2.12
CA ALA A 60 14.25 4.98 -1.28
C ALA A 60 14.81 4.53 0.08
N LEU A 61 14.23 3.50 0.70
CA LEU A 61 14.72 2.92 1.94
C LEU A 61 16.07 2.23 1.77
N GLU A 62 16.33 1.60 0.62
CA GLU A 62 17.67 1.07 0.29
C GLU A 62 18.73 2.18 0.22
N ILE A 63 18.41 3.33 -0.40
CA ILE A 63 19.30 4.49 -0.46
C ILE A 63 19.57 5.05 0.95
N LEU A 64 18.56 5.01 1.81
CA LEU A 64 18.60 5.56 3.17
C LEU A 64 18.99 4.52 4.26
N ARG A 65 19.43 3.32 3.89
CA ARG A 65 19.68 2.20 4.81
C ARG A 65 20.62 2.52 5.97
N ASP A 66 21.57 3.43 5.73
CA ASP A 66 22.54 3.88 6.75
C ASP A 66 22.02 5.09 7.57
N GLU A 67 20.92 5.72 7.12
CA GLU A 67 20.33 6.90 7.75
C GLU A 67 19.10 6.56 8.60
N VAL A 68 18.29 5.53 8.18
CA VAL A 68 17.02 5.18 8.82
C VAL A 68 16.77 3.69 8.83
N ARG A 69 16.24 3.20 9.96
CA ARG A 69 15.60 1.88 10.04
C ARG A 69 14.11 2.09 9.88
N ALA A 70 13.46 1.29 9.05
CA ALA A 70 12.03 1.40 8.78
C ALA A 70 11.32 0.07 8.93
N GLU A 71 10.05 0.12 9.35
CA GLU A 71 9.13 -1.00 9.42
C GLU A 71 7.91 -0.67 8.58
N ILE A 72 7.62 -1.49 7.57
CA ILE A 72 6.47 -1.31 6.68
C ILE A 72 5.38 -2.27 7.12
N SER A 73 4.16 -1.74 7.31
CA SER A 73 2.93 -2.51 7.51
C SER A 73 1.95 -2.18 6.39
N PHE A 74 1.42 -3.22 5.72
CA PHE A 74 0.43 -3.01 4.67
C PHE A 74 -0.96 -2.95 5.27
N GLN A 75 -1.69 -1.90 4.88
CA GLN A 75 -3.04 -1.62 5.35
C GLN A 75 -4.04 -1.85 4.21
N PRO A 76 -5.19 -2.48 4.49
CA PRO A 76 -6.15 -2.83 3.46
C PRO A 76 -6.90 -1.60 2.92
N PHE A 77 -7.16 -1.64 1.63
CA PHE A 77 -8.05 -0.72 0.92
C PHE A 77 -8.57 -1.43 -0.33
N GLU A 78 -9.89 -1.50 -0.51
CA GLU A 78 -10.49 -2.05 -1.71
C GLU A 78 -10.93 -0.94 -2.67
N LEU A 79 -10.33 -0.89 -3.86
CA LEU A 79 -10.79 0.00 -4.93
C LEU A 79 -12.20 -0.36 -5.42
N ASN A 80 -12.54 -1.65 -5.35
CA ASN A 80 -13.77 -2.19 -5.92
C ASN A 80 -14.45 -3.20 -4.96
N PRO A 81 -14.91 -2.76 -3.77
CA PRO A 81 -15.45 -3.66 -2.73
C PRO A 81 -16.75 -4.38 -3.15
N LYS A 82 -17.42 -3.88 -4.20
CA LYS A 82 -18.66 -4.47 -4.75
C LYS A 82 -18.40 -5.31 -6.01
N MET A 83 -17.15 -5.56 -6.37
CA MET A 83 -16.81 -6.38 -7.54
C MET A 83 -17.27 -7.82 -7.30
N GLY A 84 -18.03 -8.35 -8.26
CA GLY A 84 -18.45 -9.77 -8.23
C GLY A 84 -17.29 -10.73 -8.48
N PRO A 85 -17.51 -12.03 -8.22
CA PRO A 85 -16.47 -13.06 -8.36
C PRO A 85 -15.94 -13.22 -9.79
N GLU A 86 -16.79 -12.96 -10.79
CA GLU A 86 -16.40 -13.00 -12.21
C GLU A 86 -15.39 -11.91 -12.57
N GLY A 87 -15.32 -10.85 -11.76
CA GLY A 87 -14.61 -9.64 -12.11
C GLY A 87 -15.23 -8.90 -13.31
N GLN A 88 -14.53 -7.88 -13.78
CA GLN A 88 -14.96 -7.08 -14.94
C GLN A 88 -13.77 -6.86 -15.88
N ASN A 89 -14.00 -6.78 -17.19
CA ASN A 89 -12.96 -6.40 -18.15
C ASN A 89 -12.38 -5.02 -17.76
N ILE A 90 -11.05 -4.88 -17.79
CA ILE A 90 -10.37 -3.68 -17.31
C ILE A 90 -10.75 -2.43 -18.11
N THR A 91 -10.95 -2.57 -19.43
CA THR A 91 -11.29 -1.44 -20.31
C THR A 91 -12.71 -0.95 -20.01
N GLU A 92 -13.66 -1.87 -19.90
CA GLU A 92 -15.06 -1.58 -19.52
C GLU A 92 -15.09 -0.91 -18.15
N HIS A 93 -14.43 -1.50 -17.17
CA HIS A 93 -14.40 -0.98 -15.79
C HIS A 93 -13.84 0.45 -15.70
N ILE A 94 -12.72 0.71 -16.38
CA ILE A 94 -12.09 2.04 -16.36
C ILE A 94 -12.96 3.07 -17.09
N THR A 95 -13.63 2.67 -18.18
CA THR A 95 -14.56 3.54 -18.90
C THR A 95 -15.78 3.89 -18.01
N GLU A 96 -16.39 2.89 -17.38
CA GLU A 96 -17.56 3.11 -16.51
C GLU A 96 -17.22 3.92 -15.25
N LYS A 97 -16.10 3.59 -14.60
CA LYS A 97 -15.75 4.19 -13.30
C LYS A 97 -15.13 5.58 -13.43
N TYR A 98 -14.35 5.82 -14.46
CA TYR A 98 -13.54 7.05 -14.61
C TYR A 98 -13.86 7.87 -15.86
N GLY A 99 -14.76 7.38 -16.74
CA GLY A 99 -15.10 8.05 -17.99
C GLY A 99 -13.94 8.12 -19.00
N SER A 100 -12.92 7.27 -18.85
CA SER A 100 -11.72 7.30 -19.70
C SER A 100 -12.00 6.72 -21.08
N THR A 101 -11.48 7.38 -22.12
CA THR A 101 -11.51 6.81 -23.48
C THR A 101 -10.51 5.66 -23.62
N PRO A 102 -10.68 4.78 -24.64
CA PRO A 102 -9.70 3.71 -24.92
C PRO A 102 -8.27 4.24 -25.10
N GLU A 103 -8.09 5.38 -25.78
CA GLU A 103 -6.81 6.01 -26.02
C GLU A 103 -6.17 6.53 -24.71
N GLN A 104 -6.96 7.15 -23.84
CA GLN A 104 -6.51 7.58 -22.50
C GLN A 104 -6.11 6.38 -21.66
N SER A 105 -6.90 5.30 -21.70
CA SER A 105 -6.60 4.05 -20.99
C SER A 105 -5.31 3.40 -21.50
N GLN A 106 -5.06 3.42 -22.80
CA GLN A 106 -3.82 2.91 -23.39
C GLN A 106 -2.62 3.74 -22.95
N LYS A 107 -2.66 5.08 -23.05
CA LYS A 107 -1.58 5.96 -22.60
C LYS A 107 -1.25 5.75 -21.12
N ASN A 108 -2.29 5.59 -20.29
CA ASN A 108 -2.10 5.33 -18.87
C ASN A 108 -1.41 3.97 -18.61
N ARG A 109 -1.80 2.92 -19.33
CA ARG A 109 -1.13 1.62 -19.27
C ARG A 109 0.34 1.69 -19.70
N GLU A 110 0.64 2.43 -20.77
CA GLU A 110 2.02 2.64 -21.23
C GLU A 110 2.87 3.37 -20.18
N MET A 111 2.32 4.42 -19.57
CA MET A 111 2.98 5.15 -18.49
C MET A 111 3.23 4.25 -17.26
N ILE A 112 2.25 3.44 -16.85
CA ILE A 112 2.39 2.49 -15.74
C ILE A 112 3.48 1.45 -16.05
N ARG A 113 3.50 0.91 -17.28
CA ARG A 113 4.55 -0.03 -17.72
C ARG A 113 5.94 0.59 -17.68
N ALA A 114 6.08 1.82 -18.18
CA ALA A 114 7.35 2.55 -18.15
C ALA A 114 7.84 2.76 -16.71
N ARG A 115 6.96 3.23 -15.82
CA ARG A 115 7.28 3.41 -14.40
C ARG A 115 7.65 2.11 -13.70
N GLY A 116 6.92 1.02 -13.98
CA GLY A 116 7.26 -0.30 -13.45
C GLY A 116 8.63 -0.77 -13.92
N ALA A 117 8.91 -0.65 -15.22
CA ALA A 117 10.19 -1.05 -15.80
C ALA A 117 11.39 -0.31 -15.19
N GLU A 118 11.27 1.01 -14.95
CA GLU A 118 12.27 1.82 -14.25
C GLU A 118 12.60 1.26 -12.84
N LEU A 119 11.60 0.65 -12.19
CA LEU A 119 11.69 0.07 -10.85
C LEU A 119 11.96 -1.45 -10.85
N GLY A 120 12.12 -2.07 -12.02
CA GLY A 120 12.36 -3.50 -12.16
C GLY A 120 11.10 -4.37 -12.09
N PHE A 121 9.89 -3.80 -12.23
CA PHE A 121 8.63 -4.54 -12.23
C PHE A 121 8.01 -4.59 -13.64
N ALA A 122 7.67 -5.81 -14.10
CA ALA A 122 7.09 -6.05 -15.42
C ALA A 122 5.57 -6.12 -15.38
N PHE A 123 4.89 -5.05 -15.78
CA PHE A 123 3.45 -5.08 -16.02
C PHE A 123 3.12 -5.72 -17.36
N ARG A 124 2.34 -6.81 -17.37
CA ARG A 124 1.87 -7.52 -18.57
C ARG A 124 0.37 -7.40 -18.80
N THR A 125 -0.32 -6.54 -18.03
CA THR A 125 -1.75 -6.28 -18.23
C THR A 125 -2.02 -5.67 -19.59
N ASP A 126 -3.11 -6.10 -20.22
CA ASP A 126 -3.57 -5.65 -21.54
C ASP A 126 -5.07 -5.29 -21.51
N ALA A 127 -5.69 -5.08 -22.68
CA ALA A 127 -7.10 -4.74 -22.78
C ALA A 127 -8.05 -5.90 -22.40
N ASN A 128 -7.55 -7.14 -22.36
CA ASN A 128 -8.32 -8.33 -21.99
C ASN A 128 -8.22 -8.67 -20.50
N SER A 129 -7.30 -8.01 -19.79
CA SER A 129 -7.14 -8.18 -18.35
C SER A 129 -8.43 -7.83 -17.60
N ARG A 130 -8.62 -8.41 -16.43
CA ARG A 130 -9.83 -8.23 -15.63
C ARG A 130 -9.50 -7.61 -14.27
N ILE A 131 -10.45 -6.85 -13.74
CA ILE A 131 -10.45 -6.36 -12.36
C ILE A 131 -11.26 -7.36 -11.53
N TYR A 132 -10.76 -7.72 -10.37
CA TYR A 132 -11.38 -8.67 -9.44
C TYR A 132 -11.58 -8.05 -8.06
N ASN A 133 -12.37 -8.72 -7.22
CA ASN A 133 -12.43 -8.42 -5.81
C ASN A 133 -11.11 -8.80 -5.13
N THR A 134 -10.66 -8.02 -4.17
CA THR A 134 -9.37 -8.21 -3.48
C THR A 134 -9.50 -8.49 -1.99
N PHE A 135 -10.73 -8.65 -1.49
CA PHE A 135 -10.99 -8.81 -0.06
C PHE A 135 -10.26 -10.01 0.56
N ASP A 136 -10.32 -11.17 -0.09
CA ASP A 136 -9.67 -12.38 0.41
C ASP A 136 -8.14 -12.27 0.38
N ALA A 137 -7.57 -11.56 -0.61
CA ALA A 137 -6.15 -11.24 -0.62
C ALA A 137 -5.77 -10.35 0.58
N HIS A 138 -6.62 -9.40 0.99
CA HIS A 138 -6.41 -8.59 2.19
C HIS A 138 -6.51 -9.40 3.49
N ARG A 139 -7.39 -10.39 3.56
CA ARG A 139 -7.48 -11.32 4.70
C ARG A 139 -6.19 -12.14 4.85
N LEU A 140 -5.65 -12.65 3.75
CA LEU A 140 -4.36 -13.34 3.77
C LEU A 140 -3.20 -12.41 4.13
N LEU A 141 -3.20 -11.16 3.66
CA LEU A 141 -2.20 -10.16 4.04
C LEU A 141 -2.26 -9.81 5.54
N HIS A 142 -3.47 -9.78 6.12
CA HIS A 142 -3.63 -9.60 7.56
C HIS A 142 -3.01 -10.76 8.33
N TRP A 143 -3.29 -12.00 7.95
CA TRP A 143 -2.65 -13.17 8.54
C TRP A 143 -1.13 -13.17 8.33
N ALA A 144 -0.66 -12.88 7.12
CA ALA A 144 0.77 -12.83 6.81
C ALA A 144 1.52 -11.80 7.67
N ALA A 145 0.85 -10.73 8.14
CA ALA A 145 1.45 -9.79 9.08
C ALA A 145 1.74 -10.44 10.44
N LEU A 146 0.87 -11.33 10.91
CA LEU A 146 1.07 -12.08 12.16
C LEU A 146 2.22 -13.09 12.06
N GLU A 147 2.47 -13.59 10.85
CA GLU A 147 3.56 -14.54 10.53
C GLU A 147 4.88 -13.84 10.14
N GLY A 148 4.91 -12.49 10.07
CA GLY A 148 6.08 -11.73 9.62
C GLY A 148 6.38 -11.84 8.12
N LEU A 149 5.41 -12.30 7.30
CA LEU A 149 5.56 -12.55 5.86
C LEU A 149 4.68 -11.63 5.00
N GLN A 150 4.25 -10.48 5.56
CA GLN A 150 3.32 -9.58 4.87
C GLN A 150 3.92 -8.96 3.60
N LEU A 151 5.18 -8.48 3.64
CA LEU A 151 5.84 -7.90 2.47
C LEU A 151 6.08 -8.96 1.37
N PRO A 152 6.68 -10.13 1.65
CA PRO A 152 6.81 -11.19 0.64
C PRO A 152 5.47 -11.56 -0.01
N LEU A 153 4.40 -11.70 0.78
CA LEU A 153 3.07 -12.02 0.23
C LEU A 153 2.53 -10.87 -0.64
N LYS A 154 2.71 -9.61 -0.23
CA LYS A 154 2.27 -8.45 -1.01
C LYS A 154 2.93 -8.39 -2.38
N GLU A 155 4.25 -8.61 -2.43
CA GLU A 155 5.01 -8.63 -3.68
C GLU A 155 4.60 -9.80 -4.57
N ALA A 156 4.39 -10.99 -4.00
CA ALA A 156 3.94 -12.17 -4.73
C ALA A 156 2.52 -11.97 -5.31
N LEU A 157 1.60 -11.35 -4.58
CA LEU A 157 0.26 -11.00 -5.07
C LEU A 157 0.32 -9.99 -6.22
N PHE A 158 1.16 -8.96 -6.12
CA PHE A 158 1.38 -8.01 -7.21
C PHE A 158 1.92 -8.69 -8.46
N LYS A 159 2.94 -9.55 -8.30
CA LYS A 159 3.50 -10.29 -9.41
C LYS A 159 2.47 -11.22 -10.06
N ALA A 160 1.76 -12.00 -9.26
CA ALA A 160 0.74 -12.93 -9.74
C ALA A 160 -0.34 -12.21 -10.56
N TYR A 161 -0.85 -11.07 -10.07
CA TYR A 161 -1.91 -10.34 -10.75
C TYR A 161 -1.39 -9.54 -11.96
N PHE A 162 -0.36 -8.71 -11.80
CA PHE A 162 0.06 -7.77 -12.84
C PHE A 162 1.05 -8.35 -13.86
N SER A 163 1.84 -9.36 -13.49
CA SER A 163 2.83 -9.96 -14.40
C SER A 163 2.37 -11.30 -14.96
N ASP A 164 1.70 -12.12 -14.14
CA ASP A 164 1.38 -13.50 -14.51
C ASP A 164 -0.10 -13.65 -14.95
N GLY A 165 -0.94 -12.61 -14.79
CA GLY A 165 -2.35 -12.59 -15.22
C GLY A 165 -3.28 -13.42 -14.33
N GLY A 166 -2.90 -13.62 -13.07
CA GLY A 166 -3.66 -14.38 -12.08
C GLY A 166 -4.93 -13.64 -11.62
N ASN A 167 -5.78 -14.38 -10.91
CA ASN A 167 -7.00 -13.88 -10.31
C ASN A 167 -6.83 -13.75 -8.77
N PRO A 168 -6.76 -12.52 -8.21
CA PRO A 168 -6.61 -12.30 -6.77
C PRO A 168 -7.88 -12.56 -5.95
N SER A 169 -8.97 -13.05 -6.58
CA SER A 169 -10.16 -13.54 -5.88
C SER A 169 -10.31 -15.07 -5.95
N ASP A 170 -9.39 -15.77 -6.63
CA ASP A 170 -9.40 -17.22 -6.70
C ASP A 170 -8.75 -17.84 -5.46
N PRO A 171 -9.49 -18.55 -4.59
CA PRO A 171 -8.94 -19.09 -3.35
C PRO A 171 -7.83 -20.11 -3.58
N VAL A 172 -7.86 -20.86 -4.68
CA VAL A 172 -6.82 -21.85 -5.00
C VAL A 172 -5.51 -21.14 -5.35
N GLN A 173 -5.58 -20.11 -6.20
CA GLN A 173 -4.41 -19.31 -6.55
C GLN A 173 -3.86 -18.56 -5.34
N LEU A 174 -4.72 -17.96 -4.51
CA LEU A 174 -4.34 -17.26 -3.29
C LEU A 174 -3.58 -18.18 -2.31
N ALA A 175 -4.06 -19.40 -2.09
CA ALA A 175 -3.38 -20.38 -1.24
C ALA A 175 -2.02 -20.82 -1.82
N GLN A 176 -1.90 -20.97 -3.15
CA GLN A 176 -0.63 -21.25 -3.82
C GLN A 176 0.35 -20.10 -3.69
N ILE A 177 -0.10 -18.86 -3.84
CA ILE A 177 0.73 -17.66 -3.68
C ILE A 177 1.23 -17.58 -2.24
N ALA A 178 0.35 -17.81 -1.24
CA ALA A 178 0.75 -17.84 0.16
C ALA A 178 1.82 -18.90 0.44
N GLN A 179 1.65 -20.10 -0.12
CA GLN A 179 2.64 -21.18 -0.01
C GLN A 179 3.99 -20.80 -0.63
N SER A 180 3.98 -20.10 -1.75
CA SER A 180 5.22 -19.73 -2.46
C SER A 180 6.13 -18.80 -1.65
N VAL A 181 5.59 -18.11 -0.64
CA VAL A 181 6.34 -17.20 0.23
C VAL A 181 6.61 -17.80 1.62
N GLY A 182 6.29 -19.10 1.81
CA GLY A 182 6.59 -19.83 3.04
C GLY A 182 5.45 -19.88 4.06
N LEU A 183 4.26 -19.38 3.71
CA LEU A 183 3.06 -19.54 4.54
C LEU A 183 2.48 -20.96 4.41
N ASP A 184 1.81 -21.43 5.45
CA ASP A 184 1.16 -22.75 5.43
C ASP A 184 -0.06 -22.75 4.51
N ARG A 185 -0.03 -23.63 3.49
CA ARG A 185 -1.09 -23.71 2.49
C ARG A 185 -2.43 -24.14 3.07
N GLN A 186 -2.43 -25.13 3.95
CA GLN A 186 -3.67 -25.66 4.54
C GLN A 186 -4.32 -24.57 5.42
N ARG A 187 -3.50 -23.79 6.12
CA ARG A 187 -3.95 -22.64 6.90
C ARG A 187 -4.54 -21.55 6.01
N ALA A 188 -3.91 -21.23 4.89
CA ALA A 188 -4.44 -20.27 3.90
C ALA A 188 -5.81 -20.74 3.36
N GLU A 189 -5.92 -22.03 2.97
CA GLU A 189 -7.17 -22.64 2.50
C GLU A 189 -8.28 -22.56 3.58
N ALA A 190 -7.94 -22.81 4.86
CA ALA A 190 -8.89 -22.72 5.98
C ALA A 190 -9.39 -21.27 6.20
N ILE A 191 -8.50 -20.28 6.13
CA ILE A 191 -8.87 -18.86 6.20
C ILE A 191 -9.82 -18.51 5.07
N LEU A 192 -9.50 -18.90 3.83
CA LEU A 192 -10.30 -18.59 2.65
C LEU A 192 -11.68 -19.29 2.66
N ALA A 193 -11.78 -20.46 3.26
CA ALA A 193 -13.03 -21.20 3.40
C ALA A 193 -13.93 -20.71 4.57
N SER A 194 -13.50 -19.72 5.33
CA SER A 194 -14.20 -19.17 6.51
C SER A 194 -14.26 -17.64 6.45
N ASP A 195 -14.87 -17.00 7.46
CA ASP A 195 -14.88 -15.54 7.63
C ASP A 195 -13.73 -15.05 8.53
N GLU A 196 -12.72 -15.88 8.77
CA GLU A 196 -11.59 -15.50 9.59
C GLU A 196 -10.88 -14.27 9.05
N PHE A 197 -10.54 -13.33 9.92
CA PHE A 197 -9.99 -11.99 9.64
C PHE A 197 -10.90 -11.04 8.84
N ALA A 198 -12.14 -11.44 8.46
CA ALA A 198 -13.04 -10.57 7.71
C ALA A 198 -13.34 -9.28 8.48
N ASN A 199 -13.74 -9.39 9.75
CA ASN A 199 -14.03 -8.21 10.58
C ASN A 199 -12.80 -7.35 10.81
N ALA A 200 -11.63 -7.95 11.08
CA ALA A 200 -10.39 -7.22 11.29
C ALA A 200 -9.99 -6.38 10.06
N VAL A 201 -10.12 -6.95 8.86
CA VAL A 201 -9.86 -6.22 7.62
C VAL A 201 -10.84 -5.07 7.42
N ARG A 202 -12.16 -5.31 7.65
CA ARG A 202 -13.19 -4.26 7.53
C ARG A 202 -13.01 -3.13 8.53
N GLU A 203 -12.66 -3.43 9.77
CA GLU A 203 -12.39 -2.43 10.81
C GLU A 203 -11.16 -1.59 10.45
N GLU A 204 -10.11 -2.22 9.92
CA GLU A 204 -8.91 -1.51 9.50
C GLU A 204 -9.18 -0.60 8.28
N GLU A 205 -9.95 -1.06 7.28
CA GLU A 205 -10.38 -0.22 6.16
C GLU A 205 -11.16 1.00 6.64
N GLN A 206 -12.15 0.80 7.53
CA GLN A 206 -12.94 1.89 8.10
C GLN A 206 -12.08 2.85 8.91
N ARG A 207 -11.07 2.36 9.61
CA ARG A 207 -10.11 3.18 10.33
C ARG A 207 -9.34 4.11 9.39
N TRP A 208 -8.87 3.61 8.24
CA TRP A 208 -8.16 4.45 7.27
C TRP A 208 -9.09 5.42 6.55
N LEU A 209 -10.28 4.99 6.17
CA LEU A 209 -11.31 5.87 5.61
C LEU A 209 -11.68 7.01 6.58
N SER A 210 -11.87 6.71 7.87
CA SER A 210 -12.20 7.72 8.89
C SER A 210 -11.06 8.72 9.14
N ARG A 211 -9.81 8.35 8.79
CA ARG A 211 -8.63 9.23 8.80
C ARG A 211 -8.49 10.05 7.52
N GLY A 212 -9.43 9.95 6.58
CA GLY A 212 -9.43 10.69 5.32
C GLY A 212 -8.59 10.07 4.21
N VAL A 213 -8.14 8.81 4.36
CA VAL A 213 -7.51 8.07 3.26
C VAL A 213 -8.60 7.61 2.30
N ASN A 214 -8.68 8.22 1.13
CA ASN A 214 -9.69 7.95 0.10
C ASN A 214 -9.08 7.55 -1.25
N SER A 215 -7.78 7.39 -1.31
CA SER A 215 -7.04 7.00 -2.52
C SER A 215 -5.80 6.19 -2.17
N VAL A 216 -5.36 5.34 -3.09
CA VAL A 216 -4.20 4.46 -2.92
C VAL A 216 -3.24 4.56 -4.10
N PRO A 217 -1.91 4.37 -3.84
CA PRO A 217 -1.32 4.17 -2.52
C PRO A 217 -1.33 5.44 -1.67
N THR A 218 -1.48 5.28 -0.37
CA THR A 218 -1.19 6.31 0.61
C THR A 218 -0.19 5.76 1.61
N VAL A 219 0.96 6.40 1.73
CA VAL A 219 2.05 6.01 2.61
C VAL A 219 2.06 6.94 3.81
N VAL A 220 1.80 6.39 5.00
CA VAL A 220 1.72 7.17 6.23
C VAL A 220 2.93 6.86 7.10
N PHE A 221 3.71 7.88 7.44
CA PHE A 221 4.91 7.78 8.26
C PHE A 221 4.59 8.20 9.69
N ASN A 222 4.94 7.33 10.66
CA ASN A 222 4.72 7.52 12.10
C ASN A 222 3.29 7.92 12.48
N GLY A 223 2.29 7.57 11.64
CA GLY A 223 0.89 7.96 11.81
C GLY A 223 0.60 9.46 11.68
N GLN A 224 1.56 10.27 11.21
CA GLN A 224 1.49 11.74 11.21
C GLN A 224 1.66 12.39 9.84
N TYR A 225 2.49 11.84 8.96
CA TYR A 225 2.80 12.39 7.64
C TYR A 225 2.31 11.44 6.57
N ALA A 226 1.69 11.97 5.53
CA ALA A 226 1.18 11.14 4.45
C ALA A 226 1.72 11.60 3.08
N VAL A 227 2.15 10.63 2.28
CA VAL A 227 2.51 10.81 0.86
C VAL A 227 1.55 9.96 0.04
N THR A 228 0.85 10.57 -0.92
CA THR A 228 -0.14 9.88 -1.76
C THR A 228 0.36 9.64 -3.18
N GLY A 229 -0.09 8.56 -3.80
CA GLY A 229 0.25 8.18 -5.17
C GLY A 229 1.58 7.44 -5.30
N GLY A 230 1.77 6.81 -6.46
CA GLY A 230 3.01 6.15 -6.85
C GLY A 230 4.11 7.17 -7.17
N GLN A 231 4.71 7.74 -6.15
CA GLN A 231 5.70 8.81 -6.26
C GLN A 231 7.07 8.29 -6.74
N PRO A 232 7.89 9.15 -7.38
CA PRO A 232 9.29 8.85 -7.68
C PRO A 232 10.11 8.57 -6.42
N VAL A 233 11.22 7.83 -6.58
CA VAL A 233 12.15 7.47 -5.50
C VAL A 233 12.65 8.70 -4.75
N GLU A 234 13.03 9.76 -5.47
CA GLU A 234 13.56 11.00 -4.92
C GLU A 234 12.55 11.71 -4.00
N THR A 235 11.27 11.58 -4.31
CA THR A 235 10.18 12.11 -3.48
C THR A 235 10.13 11.41 -2.14
N PHE A 236 10.21 10.07 -2.11
CA PHE A 236 10.25 9.31 -0.86
C PHE A 236 11.52 9.61 -0.08
N VAL A 237 12.69 9.69 -0.73
CA VAL A 237 13.96 10.06 -0.09
C VAL A 237 13.85 11.43 0.59
N GLY A 238 13.34 12.43 -0.14
CA GLY A 238 13.16 13.80 0.38
C GLY A 238 12.19 13.85 1.56
N ALA A 239 11.03 13.18 1.43
CA ALA A 239 10.02 13.11 2.49
C ALA A 239 10.56 12.45 3.76
N ILE A 240 11.24 11.30 3.63
CA ILE A 240 11.82 10.58 4.78
C ILE A 240 12.86 11.43 5.48
N ARG A 241 13.80 12.06 4.75
CA ARG A 241 14.82 12.94 5.33
C ARG A 241 14.19 14.13 6.06
N GLN A 242 13.15 14.74 5.49
CA GLN A 242 12.44 15.84 6.15
C GLN A 242 11.79 15.38 7.45
N ILE A 243 11.05 14.26 7.43
CA ILE A 243 10.40 13.68 8.62
C ILE A 243 11.43 13.40 9.71
N MET A 244 12.57 12.81 9.34
CA MET A 244 13.64 12.50 10.29
C MET A 244 14.29 13.77 10.87
N SER A 245 14.41 14.84 10.09
CA SER A 245 14.95 16.12 10.56
C SER A 245 14.00 16.81 11.53
N GLU A 246 12.69 16.80 11.27
CA GLU A 246 11.67 17.37 12.14
C GLU A 246 11.59 16.62 13.48
N ALA A 247 11.75 15.28 13.46
CA ALA A 247 11.78 14.46 14.67
C ALA A 247 12.99 14.80 15.56
N LYS A 248 14.14 15.17 14.96
CA LYS A 248 15.33 15.60 15.69
C LYS A 248 15.22 17.04 16.21
N GLY A 249 14.59 17.95 15.43
CA GLY A 249 14.41 19.35 15.77
C GLY A 249 13.33 19.64 16.83
N GLY A 250 12.37 18.73 17.00
CA GLY A 250 11.32 18.83 18.02
C GLY A 250 11.78 18.54 19.47
N THR A 251 13.07 18.27 19.68
CA THR A 251 13.66 17.98 21.00
C THR A 251 14.36 19.21 21.63
N VAL A 252 14.26 20.38 20.99
CA VAL A 252 14.90 21.63 21.50
C VAL A 252 13.85 22.73 21.59
N SER A 253 13.09 22.75 22.67
CA SER A 253 12.49 23.97 23.27
C SER A 253 11.96 23.66 24.66
#